data_18830acf58e3f8f4fea2851353ae341e
#
_entry.id   18830acf58e3f8f4fea2851353ae341e
#
_cell.length_a   1.000
_cell.length_b   1.000
_cell.length_c   1.000
_cell.angle_alpha   90.00
_cell.angle_beta   90.00
_cell.angle_gamma   90.00
#
_symmetry.space_group_name_H-M   'P 1'
#
loop_
_entity.id
_entity.type
_entity.pdbx_description
1 polymer ?
#
loop_
_entity_poly.entity_id
_entity_poly.type
_entity_poly.pdbx_seq_one_letter_code
_entity_poly.pdbx_strand_id
1 'polypeptide(L)'
;MPPTLVSFATAIGNTRDVQSPEFKKANSSVVILRPNYKNGLPEIGSLISIYKTVEQMIDEGKVLAAATPGYGGVAEALFKMCVGNHVGLQLSNDIDLNDLFKPAYGAVILELLDASAGEFLGFTTVDYTLEAEGKAIDLARLQELWEQKLEPVFPYRKAGEFVPALEHDCPANKRVAPSVRLATPRVVIPVFPGTNCEYDTARAFRRAGGDPHVLVLKNLTPANVAESCEALVKELDEAQILMLPGGFSGGDEPDGSAKFIAAFFRNPTQSTVC
;
A
#
# COMPACT_ATOMS: atom_id res chain seq x y z
N MET A 1 20.92 -3.00 13.89
CA MET A 1 19.54 -2.67 13.50
C MET A 1 18.94 -1.81 14.61
N PRO A 2 18.39 -0.63 14.34
CA PRO A 2 17.80 0.19 15.39
C PRO A 2 16.60 -0.55 16.00
N PRO A 3 16.29 -0.38 17.28
CA PRO A 3 15.10 -0.95 17.87
C PRO A 3 13.87 -0.41 17.18
N THR A 4 13.03 -1.30 16.68
CA THR A 4 11.83 -0.97 15.92
C THR A 4 10.60 -1.59 16.58
N LEU A 5 9.62 -0.75 16.93
CA LEU A 5 8.31 -1.18 17.40
C LEU A 5 7.30 -1.04 16.25
N VAL A 6 6.63 -2.13 15.92
CA VAL A 6 5.53 -2.13 14.94
C VAL A 6 4.24 -2.47 15.66
N SER A 7 3.22 -1.63 15.48
CA SER A 7 1.90 -1.81 16.08
C SER A 7 0.85 -1.92 14.98
N PHE A 8 -0.03 -2.89 15.10
CA PHE A 8 -1.15 -3.09 14.19
C PHE A 8 -2.47 -2.92 14.95
N ALA A 9 -3.38 -2.17 14.36
CA ALA A 9 -4.74 -2.05 14.85
C ALA A 9 -5.72 -2.38 13.72
N THR A 10 -6.72 -3.20 14.02
CA THR A 10 -7.75 -3.60 13.05
C THR A 10 -9.12 -3.19 13.57
N ALA A 11 -9.89 -2.52 12.72
CA ALA A 11 -11.28 -2.19 13.00
C ALA A 11 -12.14 -2.51 11.77
N ILE A 12 -13.41 -2.79 12.00
CA ILE A 12 -14.39 -2.97 10.92
C ILE A 12 -15.00 -1.60 10.65
N GLY A 13 -15.01 -1.19 9.37
CA GLY A 13 -15.63 0.04 8.89
C GLY A 13 -16.42 -0.19 7.62
N ASN A 14 -17.17 0.81 7.20
CA ASN A 14 -17.87 0.82 5.94
C ASN A 14 -16.96 1.49 4.89
N THR A 15 -16.82 0.88 3.72
CA THR A 15 -15.98 1.43 2.63
C THR A 15 -16.47 2.78 2.11
N ARG A 16 -17.73 3.14 2.35
CA ARG A 16 -18.30 4.44 1.96
C ARG A 16 -17.80 5.60 2.83
N ASP A 17 -17.34 5.28 4.07
CA ASP A 17 -16.93 6.26 5.06
C ASP A 17 -15.41 6.50 5.04
N VAL A 18 -14.71 5.77 4.16
CA VAL A 18 -13.25 5.91 3.99
C VAL A 18 -12.95 7.23 3.27
N GLN A 19 -12.15 8.08 3.92
CA GLN A 19 -11.67 9.34 3.38
C GLN A 19 -10.21 9.20 2.92
N SER A 20 -9.89 9.69 1.74
CA SER A 20 -8.51 9.78 1.27
C SER A 20 -7.91 11.15 1.57
N PRO A 21 -6.57 11.27 1.67
CA PRO A 21 -5.93 12.47 2.18
C PRO A 21 -5.81 13.61 1.18
N GLU A 22 -5.86 13.36 -0.13
CA GLU A 22 -5.67 14.41 -1.14
C GLU A 22 -6.87 15.38 -1.21
N PHE A 23 -6.62 16.68 -1.37
CA PHE A 23 -7.67 17.66 -1.62
C PHE A 23 -8.48 17.34 -2.87
N LYS A 24 -9.81 17.49 -2.79
CA LYS A 24 -10.74 17.06 -3.85
C LYS A 24 -11.08 18.16 -4.84
N LYS A 25 -11.20 19.40 -4.38
CA LYS A 25 -11.62 20.52 -5.24
C LYS A 25 -11.09 21.84 -4.71
N ALA A 26 -11.08 22.85 -5.55
CA ALA A 26 -10.81 24.23 -5.15
C ALA A 26 -12.00 24.87 -4.43
N ASN A 27 -11.73 25.91 -3.68
CA ASN A 27 -12.68 26.70 -2.88
C ASN A 27 -13.35 25.91 -1.75
N SER A 28 -12.68 24.91 -1.22
CA SER A 28 -13.08 24.20 0.01
C SER A 28 -12.35 24.79 1.21
N SER A 29 -12.99 24.74 2.38
CA SER A 29 -12.36 25.12 3.64
C SER A 29 -11.42 24.04 4.15
N VAL A 30 -10.24 24.44 4.61
CA VAL A 30 -9.26 23.55 5.26
C VAL A 30 -9.18 23.93 6.74
N VAL A 31 -9.41 22.94 7.60
CA VAL A 31 -9.40 23.11 9.05
C VAL A 31 -8.52 22.05 9.72
N ILE A 32 -8.10 22.33 10.95
CA ILE A 32 -7.41 21.34 11.79
C ILE A 32 -8.11 21.20 13.14
N LEU A 33 -8.29 19.98 13.59
CA LEU A 33 -8.70 19.65 14.95
C LEU A 33 -7.47 19.15 15.71
N ARG A 34 -7.12 19.84 16.81
CA ARG A 34 -5.96 19.50 17.63
C ARG A 34 -6.41 18.98 18.99
N PRO A 35 -5.83 17.86 19.50
CA PRO A 35 -6.06 17.48 20.88
C PRO A 35 -5.31 18.44 21.83
N ASN A 36 -5.70 18.45 23.11
CA ASN A 36 -4.88 19.04 24.14
C ASN A 36 -3.59 18.23 24.30
N TYR A 37 -2.49 18.91 24.57
CA TYR A 37 -1.21 18.27 24.75
C TYR A 37 -0.69 18.44 26.18
N LYS A 38 -0.14 17.37 26.75
CA LYS A 38 0.57 17.37 28.03
C LYS A 38 1.92 16.71 27.83
N ASN A 39 3.00 17.43 28.13
CA ASN A 39 4.38 16.97 27.93
C ASN A 39 4.66 16.46 26.49
N GLY A 40 4.10 17.12 25.49
CA GLY A 40 4.24 16.77 24.06
C GLY A 40 3.41 15.58 23.58
N LEU A 41 2.61 14.98 24.46
CA LEU A 41 1.70 13.87 24.11
C LEU A 41 0.24 14.35 24.12
N PRO A 42 -0.61 13.84 23.22
CA PRO A 42 -2.03 14.16 23.23
C PRO A 42 -2.73 13.59 24.45
N GLU A 43 -3.61 14.37 25.09
CA GLU A 43 -4.46 13.89 26.17
C GLU A 43 -5.57 13.01 25.62
N ILE A 44 -5.71 11.79 26.16
CA ILE A 44 -6.62 10.74 25.66
C ILE A 44 -8.06 11.24 25.57
N GLY A 45 -8.56 11.97 26.56
CA GLY A 45 -9.93 12.46 26.58
C GLY A 45 -10.23 13.41 25.42
N SER A 46 -9.33 14.38 25.16
CA SER A 46 -9.49 15.32 24.05
C SER A 46 -9.29 14.62 22.69
N LEU A 47 -8.37 13.66 22.60
CA LEU A 47 -8.13 12.87 21.40
C LEU A 47 -9.39 12.09 20.99
N ILE A 48 -10.02 11.39 21.94
CA ILE A 48 -11.27 10.65 21.70
C ILE A 48 -12.39 11.61 21.28
N SER A 49 -12.47 12.78 21.89
CA SER A 49 -13.48 13.78 21.52
C SER A 49 -13.33 14.27 20.08
N ILE A 50 -12.09 14.54 19.64
CA ILE A 50 -11.83 14.96 18.27
C ILE A 50 -12.23 13.86 17.29
N TYR A 51 -11.82 12.63 17.52
CA TYR A 51 -12.11 11.54 16.58
C TYR A 51 -13.60 11.26 16.47
N LYS A 52 -14.36 11.39 17.56
CA LYS A 52 -15.83 11.34 17.50
C LYS A 52 -16.43 12.47 16.67
N THR A 53 -15.88 13.68 16.79
CA THR A 53 -16.29 14.81 15.98
C THR A 53 -16.02 14.57 14.49
N VAL A 54 -14.82 14.05 14.15
CA VAL A 54 -14.45 13.71 12.76
C VAL A 54 -15.37 12.63 12.21
N GLU A 55 -15.61 11.55 12.97
CA GLU A 55 -16.53 10.46 12.60
C GLU A 55 -17.92 11.02 12.29
N GLN A 56 -18.47 11.83 13.19
CA GLN A 56 -19.77 12.45 12.98
C GLN A 56 -19.80 13.31 11.71
N MET A 57 -18.76 14.10 11.44
CA MET A 57 -18.69 14.94 10.24
C MET A 57 -18.58 14.12 8.95
N ILE A 58 -17.92 12.94 9.00
CA ILE A 58 -17.87 11.98 7.88
C ILE A 58 -19.27 11.41 7.64
N ASP A 59 -19.96 10.97 8.69
CA ASP A 59 -21.33 10.44 8.62
C ASP A 59 -22.33 11.46 8.06
N GLU A 60 -22.13 12.73 8.38
CA GLU A 60 -22.91 13.85 7.86
C GLU A 60 -22.54 14.23 6.41
N GLY A 61 -21.53 13.60 5.82
CA GLY A 61 -21.05 13.89 4.46
C GLY A 61 -20.38 15.26 4.29
N LYS A 62 -19.88 15.86 5.36
CA LYS A 62 -19.23 17.18 5.35
C LYS A 62 -17.76 17.14 4.98
N VAL A 63 -17.10 15.99 5.20
CA VAL A 63 -15.68 15.81 4.97
C VAL A 63 -15.43 15.36 3.54
N LEU A 64 -14.55 16.07 2.83
CA LEU A 64 -14.10 15.72 1.47
C LEU A 64 -12.79 14.96 1.50
N ALA A 65 -11.86 15.37 2.38
CA ALA A 65 -10.58 14.72 2.59
C ALA A 65 -10.14 14.82 4.05
N ALA A 66 -9.37 13.85 4.53
CA ALA A 66 -8.84 13.83 5.88
C ALA A 66 -7.38 13.34 5.89
N ALA A 67 -6.51 14.06 6.60
CA ALA A 67 -5.11 13.66 6.78
C ALA A 67 -4.66 13.89 8.21
N THR A 68 -3.66 13.13 8.64
CA THR A 68 -3.03 13.31 9.96
C THR A 68 -1.59 13.82 9.79
N PRO A 69 -1.17 14.85 10.55
CA PRO A 69 0.21 15.31 10.55
C PRO A 69 1.17 14.21 10.98
N GLY A 70 2.25 14.04 10.21
CA GLY A 70 3.34 13.13 10.50
C GLY A 70 4.55 13.84 11.12
N TYR A 71 5.73 13.32 10.81
CA TYR A 71 7.00 13.81 11.34
C TYR A 71 7.30 15.25 10.90
N GLY A 72 6.93 15.66 9.69
CA GLY A 72 7.11 17.02 9.18
C GLY A 72 6.00 18.01 9.59
N GLY A 73 5.13 17.63 10.55
CA GLY A 73 4.07 18.49 11.06
C GLY A 73 2.92 18.71 10.09
N VAL A 74 2.17 19.79 10.35
CA VAL A 74 1.03 20.21 9.54
C VAL A 74 1.46 20.64 8.13
N ALA A 75 2.64 21.28 8.00
CA ALA A 75 3.17 21.73 6.72
C ALA A 75 3.37 20.57 5.73
N GLU A 76 3.98 19.46 6.19
CA GLU A 76 4.16 18.26 5.37
C GLU A 76 2.80 17.65 4.95
N ALA A 77 1.86 17.56 5.88
CA ALA A 77 0.54 17.01 5.60
C ALA A 77 -0.21 17.85 4.56
N LEU A 78 -0.24 19.17 4.71
CA LEU A 78 -0.87 20.09 3.76
C LEU A 78 -0.22 19.99 2.37
N PHE A 79 1.11 19.95 2.30
CA PHE A 79 1.81 19.73 1.03
C PHE A 79 1.37 18.42 0.35
N LYS A 80 1.34 17.32 1.08
CA LYS A 80 0.91 16.01 0.55
C LYS A 80 -0.56 16.02 0.12
N MET A 81 -1.42 16.73 0.84
CA MET A 81 -2.82 16.90 0.46
C MET A 81 -2.98 17.67 -0.87
N CYS A 82 -2.09 18.62 -1.15
CA CYS A 82 -2.08 19.34 -2.42
C CYS A 82 -1.63 18.46 -3.59
N VAL A 83 -0.61 17.58 -3.38
CA VAL A 83 0.05 16.80 -4.44
C VAL A 83 -0.91 15.86 -5.15
N GLY A 84 -1.82 15.19 -4.44
CA GLY A 84 -2.61 14.09 -4.99
C GLY A 84 -3.46 14.46 -6.21
N ASN A 85 -4.13 15.61 -6.17
CA ASN A 85 -4.99 16.10 -7.25
C ASN A 85 -4.53 17.44 -7.85
N HIS A 86 -3.30 17.87 -7.52
CA HIS A 86 -2.75 19.17 -7.93
C HIS A 86 -3.66 20.36 -7.57
N VAL A 87 -4.21 20.32 -6.37
CA VAL A 87 -5.02 21.39 -5.80
C VAL A 87 -4.14 22.27 -4.93
N GLY A 88 -4.17 23.58 -5.15
CA GLY A 88 -3.38 24.53 -4.36
C GLY A 88 -4.05 24.86 -3.01
N LEU A 89 -3.35 25.65 -2.22
CA LEU A 89 -3.80 26.07 -0.89
C LEU A 89 -3.41 27.51 -0.60
N GLN A 90 -4.35 28.33 -0.19
CA GLN A 90 -4.12 29.64 0.38
C GLN A 90 -4.31 29.57 1.90
N LEU A 91 -3.22 29.76 2.65
CA LEU A 91 -3.28 29.80 4.11
C LEU A 91 -3.87 31.10 4.62
N SER A 92 -4.58 31.02 5.75
CA SER A 92 -5.05 32.21 6.46
C SER A 92 -3.87 33.03 7.00
N ASN A 93 -4.01 34.36 6.98
CA ASN A 93 -2.98 35.26 7.54
C ASN A 93 -2.89 35.20 9.07
N ASP A 94 -3.85 34.58 9.75
CA ASP A 94 -3.88 34.46 11.19
C ASP A 94 -3.02 33.29 11.74
N ILE A 95 -2.39 32.51 10.83
CA ILE A 95 -1.63 31.33 11.19
C ILE A 95 -0.16 31.72 11.44
N ASP A 96 0.40 31.32 12.57
CA ASP A 96 1.85 31.30 12.74
C ASP A 96 2.46 30.18 11.92
N LEU A 97 3.17 30.56 10.83
CA LEU A 97 3.80 29.57 9.94
C LEU A 97 4.78 28.65 10.65
N ASN A 98 5.40 29.09 11.77
CA ASN A 98 6.31 28.25 12.55
C ASN A 98 5.56 27.11 13.25
N ASP A 99 4.28 27.28 13.59
CA ASP A 99 3.47 26.23 14.20
C ASP A 99 3.17 25.08 13.25
N LEU A 100 3.18 25.34 11.96
CA LEU A 100 2.94 24.29 10.94
C LEU A 100 4.04 23.24 10.93
N PHE A 101 5.27 23.56 11.37
CA PHE A 101 6.41 22.64 11.42
C PHE A 101 6.58 21.94 12.77
N LYS A 102 5.75 22.29 13.76
CA LYS A 102 5.76 21.63 15.06
C LYS A 102 5.07 20.28 15.02
N PRO A 103 5.47 19.31 15.87
CA PRO A 103 4.74 18.05 16.03
C PRO A 103 3.29 18.28 16.41
N ALA A 104 2.38 17.63 15.72
CA ALA A 104 0.92 17.73 15.94
C ALA A 104 0.28 16.33 15.98
N TYR A 105 0.89 15.42 16.74
CA TYR A 105 0.42 14.02 16.82
C TYR A 105 -1.01 13.94 17.35
N GLY A 106 -1.85 13.14 16.64
CA GLY A 106 -3.26 12.99 16.97
C GLY A 106 -4.17 14.11 16.46
N ALA A 107 -3.62 15.17 15.86
CA ALA A 107 -4.42 16.15 15.13
C ALA A 107 -4.93 15.57 13.79
N VAL A 108 -6.06 16.11 13.31
CA VAL A 108 -6.65 15.74 12.02
C VAL A 108 -6.88 17.00 11.20
N ILE A 109 -6.38 17.01 9.97
CA ILE A 109 -6.64 18.07 8.99
C ILE A 109 -7.80 17.60 8.11
N LEU A 110 -8.77 18.45 7.90
CA LEU A 110 -9.96 18.16 7.11
C LEU A 110 -10.12 19.18 5.98
N GLU A 111 -10.47 18.69 4.81
CA GLU A 111 -11.10 19.49 3.77
C GLU A 111 -12.61 19.39 3.94
N LEU A 112 -13.28 20.51 4.09
CA LEU A 112 -14.70 20.59 4.38
C LEU A 112 -15.47 21.36 3.31
N LEU A 113 -16.75 21.03 3.16
CA LEU A 113 -17.68 21.83 2.36
C LEU A 113 -17.89 23.23 2.96
N ASP A 114 -17.89 23.32 4.29
CA ASP A 114 -17.97 24.56 5.05
C ASP A 114 -17.04 24.50 6.28
N ALA A 115 -16.63 25.65 6.81
CA ALA A 115 -15.77 25.73 8.00
C ALA A 115 -16.57 25.55 9.29
N SER A 116 -17.27 24.44 9.46
CA SER A 116 -18.21 24.20 10.57
C SER A 116 -17.56 23.77 11.88
N ALA A 117 -16.26 23.38 11.88
CA ALA A 117 -15.57 22.95 13.08
C ALA A 117 -14.05 23.08 12.92
N GLY A 118 -13.32 23.13 14.04
CA GLY A 118 -11.85 23.17 14.05
C GLY A 118 -11.25 24.57 13.90
N GLU A 119 -9.94 24.64 13.93
CA GLU A 119 -9.14 25.82 13.64
C GLU A 119 -9.02 25.98 12.13
N PHE A 120 -9.40 27.15 11.60
CA PHE A 120 -9.35 27.42 10.17
C PHE A 120 -7.91 27.62 9.70
N LEU A 121 -7.48 26.82 8.71
CA LEU A 121 -6.16 26.90 8.12
C LEU A 121 -6.12 27.68 6.80
N GLY A 122 -7.20 27.68 6.02
CA GLY A 122 -7.22 28.34 4.71
C GLY A 122 -8.26 27.76 3.75
N PHE A 123 -8.10 28.09 2.47
CA PHE A 123 -8.92 27.60 1.38
C PHE A 123 -8.09 26.91 0.33
N THR A 124 -8.61 25.85 -0.26
CA THR A 124 -8.06 25.24 -1.45
C THR A 124 -8.24 26.13 -2.66
N THR A 125 -7.25 26.12 -3.58
CA THR A 125 -7.23 26.98 -4.78
C THR A 125 -7.12 26.15 -6.05
N VAL A 126 -7.50 26.76 -7.19
CA VAL A 126 -7.34 26.14 -8.53
C VAL A 126 -5.87 26.12 -8.94
N ASP A 127 -5.15 27.20 -8.65
CA ASP A 127 -3.72 27.32 -9.01
C ASP A 127 -2.91 26.41 -8.10
N TYR A 128 -2.02 25.61 -8.69
CA TYR A 128 -1.19 24.67 -7.94
C TYR A 128 -0.03 25.37 -7.25
N THR A 129 -0.40 26.22 -6.31
CA THR A 129 0.48 27.02 -5.45
C THR A 129 0.11 26.88 -3.99
N LEU A 130 1.09 27.09 -3.10
CA LEU A 130 0.85 27.30 -1.69
C LEU A 130 1.11 28.77 -1.37
N GLU A 131 0.06 29.48 -0.94
CA GLU A 131 0.12 30.89 -0.65
C GLU A 131 0.07 31.15 0.86
N ALA A 132 0.99 31.97 1.34
CA ALA A 132 1.09 32.40 2.72
C ALA A 132 1.71 33.79 2.81
N GLU A 133 1.15 34.67 3.63
CA GLU A 133 1.66 36.05 3.88
C GLU A 133 1.96 36.83 2.58
N GLY A 134 1.12 36.67 1.56
CA GLY A 134 1.31 37.33 0.26
C GLY A 134 2.43 36.78 -0.61
N LYS A 135 3.01 35.64 -0.24
CA LYS A 135 4.00 34.91 -1.03
C LYS A 135 3.40 33.62 -1.55
N ALA A 136 3.73 33.25 -2.78
CA ALA A 136 3.33 32.01 -3.41
C ALA A 136 4.54 31.09 -3.61
N ILE A 137 4.38 29.83 -3.26
CA ILE A 137 5.33 28.75 -3.52
C ILE A 137 4.76 27.89 -4.64
N ASP A 138 5.54 27.69 -5.70
CA ASP A 138 5.19 26.75 -6.77
C ASP A 138 5.26 25.31 -6.25
N LEU A 139 4.09 24.66 -6.13
CA LEU A 139 3.97 23.30 -5.66
C LEU A 139 4.53 22.27 -6.66
N ALA A 140 4.52 22.54 -7.95
CA ALA A 140 5.13 21.66 -8.94
C ALA A 140 6.64 21.56 -8.71
N ARG A 141 7.29 22.70 -8.44
CA ARG A 141 8.70 22.74 -8.11
C ARG A 141 9.01 22.08 -6.77
N LEU A 142 8.18 22.28 -5.78
CA LEU A 142 8.33 21.65 -4.46
C LEU A 142 8.16 20.13 -4.54
N GLN A 143 7.20 19.66 -5.31
CA GLN A 143 6.97 18.24 -5.57
C GLN A 143 8.17 17.60 -6.27
N GLU A 144 8.73 18.25 -7.29
CA GLU A 144 9.93 17.77 -7.98
C GLU A 144 11.10 17.59 -7.00
N LEU A 145 11.35 18.57 -6.15
CA LEU A 145 12.40 18.50 -5.13
C LEU A 145 12.18 17.37 -4.11
N TRP A 146 10.93 17.12 -3.74
CA TRP A 146 10.57 16.04 -2.83
C TRP A 146 10.76 14.66 -3.46
N GLU A 147 10.31 14.48 -4.69
CA GLU A 147 10.41 13.23 -5.44
C GLU A 147 11.86 12.87 -5.77
N GLN A 148 12.67 13.86 -6.18
CA GLN A 148 14.08 13.65 -6.55
C GLN A 148 14.96 13.13 -5.40
N LYS A 149 14.56 13.32 -4.16
CA LYS A 149 15.40 12.97 -3.01
C LYS A 149 15.78 11.48 -2.96
N LEU A 150 14.90 10.59 -3.35
CA LEU A 150 15.14 9.15 -3.36
C LEU A 150 15.39 8.59 -4.77
N GLU A 151 15.26 9.40 -5.82
CA GLU A 151 15.39 8.97 -7.21
C GLU A 151 16.70 8.22 -7.51
N PRO A 152 17.88 8.63 -6.99
CA PRO A 152 19.13 7.91 -7.24
C PRO A 152 19.20 6.51 -6.63
N VAL A 153 18.39 6.25 -5.59
CA VAL A 153 18.40 4.97 -4.85
C VAL A 153 17.17 4.14 -5.17
N PHE A 154 16.05 4.82 -5.39
CA PHE A 154 14.75 4.19 -5.62
C PHE A 154 13.98 4.99 -6.68
N PRO A 155 14.32 4.82 -7.97
CA PRO A 155 13.68 5.56 -9.04
C PRO A 155 12.19 5.21 -9.14
N TYR A 156 11.34 6.22 -9.07
CA TYR A 156 9.89 6.06 -9.21
C TYR A 156 9.43 6.24 -10.67
N ARG A 157 10.24 6.92 -11.49
CA ARG A 157 10.02 7.05 -12.94
C ARG A 157 10.93 6.10 -13.69
N LYS A 158 10.34 5.16 -14.41
CA LYS A 158 11.10 4.29 -15.31
C LYS A 158 11.40 5.05 -16.60
N ALA A 159 12.67 5.32 -16.85
CA ALA A 159 13.10 5.80 -18.16
C ALA A 159 12.93 4.67 -19.19
N GLY A 160 12.22 4.91 -20.27
CA GLY A 160 12.00 3.93 -21.33
C GLY A 160 10.89 4.37 -22.28
N GLU A 161 10.83 3.74 -23.43
CA GLU A 161 9.71 3.92 -24.35
C GLU A 161 8.42 3.40 -23.73
N PHE A 162 7.33 4.15 -23.94
CA PHE A 162 6.00 3.69 -23.57
C PHE A 162 5.67 2.43 -24.40
N VAL A 163 5.62 1.31 -23.73
CA VAL A 163 5.13 0.07 -24.34
C VAL A 163 3.62 0.03 -24.09
N PRO A 164 2.80 0.12 -25.15
CA PRO A 164 1.36 0.04 -24.96
C PRO A 164 1.00 -1.30 -24.31
N ALA A 165 0.06 -1.25 -23.37
CA ALA A 165 -0.45 -2.45 -22.73
C ALA A 165 -1.05 -3.37 -23.80
N LEU A 166 -0.64 -4.63 -23.78
CA LEU A 166 -1.28 -5.64 -24.63
C LEU A 166 -2.70 -5.87 -24.09
N GLU A 167 -3.69 -5.53 -24.90
CA GLU A 167 -5.06 -5.87 -24.58
C GLU A 167 -5.27 -7.37 -24.80
N HIS A 168 -5.46 -8.10 -23.71
CA HIS A 168 -5.81 -9.51 -23.76
C HIS A 168 -7.31 -9.68 -23.47
N ASP A 169 -8.06 -9.92 -24.51
CA ASP A 169 -9.46 -10.31 -24.39
C ASP A 169 -9.51 -11.80 -23.99
N CYS A 170 -10.03 -12.08 -22.81
CA CYS A 170 -10.29 -13.44 -22.35
C CYS A 170 -11.82 -13.66 -22.25
N PRO A 171 -12.52 -13.82 -23.38
CA PRO A 171 -13.97 -13.94 -23.37
C PRO A 171 -14.40 -15.20 -22.61
N ALA A 172 -15.31 -15.03 -21.66
CA ALA A 172 -15.78 -16.09 -20.76
C ALA A 172 -16.36 -17.32 -21.49
N ASN A 173 -16.78 -17.15 -22.73
CA ASN A 173 -17.35 -18.21 -23.58
C ASN A 173 -16.30 -19.08 -24.27
N LYS A 174 -15.01 -18.76 -24.19
CA LYS A 174 -13.89 -19.55 -24.75
C LYS A 174 -13.14 -20.40 -23.73
N ARG A 175 -13.71 -20.65 -22.56
CA ARG A 175 -13.10 -21.56 -21.58
C ARG A 175 -13.14 -22.98 -22.13
N VAL A 176 -11.97 -23.51 -22.46
CA VAL A 176 -11.82 -24.91 -22.87
C VAL A 176 -11.84 -25.76 -21.60
N ALA A 177 -12.70 -26.77 -21.58
CA ALA A 177 -12.69 -27.72 -20.47
C ALA A 177 -11.38 -28.53 -20.50
N PRO A 178 -10.80 -28.88 -19.34
CA PRO A 178 -9.58 -29.70 -19.29
C PRO A 178 -9.83 -31.07 -19.94
N SER A 179 -8.81 -31.60 -20.61
CA SER A 179 -8.86 -32.93 -21.24
C SER A 179 -9.06 -34.05 -20.22
N VAL A 180 -8.46 -33.88 -19.02
CA VAL A 180 -8.65 -34.79 -17.87
C VAL A 180 -9.62 -34.13 -16.90
N ARG A 181 -10.75 -34.80 -16.65
CA ARG A 181 -11.78 -34.33 -15.72
C ARG A 181 -11.73 -35.16 -14.47
N LEU A 182 -11.26 -34.55 -13.37
CA LEU A 182 -11.26 -35.15 -12.05
C LEU A 182 -12.26 -34.41 -11.15
N ALA A 183 -12.92 -35.13 -10.28
CA ALA A 183 -13.83 -34.54 -9.30
C ALA A 183 -13.07 -33.65 -8.31
N THR A 184 -11.85 -34.05 -7.96
CA THR A 184 -10.96 -33.34 -7.03
C THR A 184 -9.56 -33.30 -7.62
N PRO A 185 -9.19 -32.23 -8.35
CA PRO A 185 -7.86 -32.10 -8.94
C PRO A 185 -6.79 -31.92 -7.84
N ARG A 186 -5.68 -32.65 -7.99
CA ARG A 186 -4.52 -32.54 -7.11
C ARG A 186 -3.70 -31.31 -7.46
N VAL A 187 -3.35 -30.52 -6.45
CA VAL A 187 -2.59 -29.27 -6.59
C VAL A 187 -1.29 -29.40 -5.81
N VAL A 188 -0.15 -29.34 -6.47
CA VAL A 188 1.17 -29.32 -5.83
C VAL A 188 1.56 -27.88 -5.57
N ILE A 189 1.94 -27.60 -4.32
CA ILE A 189 2.38 -26.29 -3.83
C ILE A 189 3.80 -26.44 -3.27
N PRO A 190 4.84 -26.24 -4.10
CA PRO A 190 6.22 -26.29 -3.61
C PRO A 190 6.54 -25.04 -2.78
N VAL A 191 7.12 -25.25 -1.61
CA VAL A 191 7.51 -24.22 -0.66
C VAL A 191 9.00 -24.05 -0.69
N PHE A 192 9.45 -22.90 -1.20
CA PHE A 192 10.84 -22.51 -1.28
C PHE A 192 11.25 -21.69 -0.06
N PRO A 193 12.54 -21.52 0.24
CA PRO A 193 13.00 -20.60 1.27
C PRO A 193 12.46 -19.19 1.02
N GLY A 194 11.78 -18.62 2.03
CA GLY A 194 11.14 -17.31 1.95
C GLY A 194 9.68 -17.31 1.46
N THR A 195 9.15 -18.44 1.00
CA THR A 195 7.71 -18.61 0.73
C THR A 195 6.92 -18.51 2.05
N ASN A 196 5.79 -17.80 2.04
CA ASN A 196 4.95 -17.62 3.22
C ASN A 196 3.44 -17.61 2.94
N CYS A 197 3.02 -17.89 1.71
CA CYS A 197 1.61 -17.90 1.30
C CYS A 197 1.05 -19.32 1.07
N GLU A 198 1.78 -20.38 1.40
CA GLU A 198 1.42 -21.77 1.14
C GLU A 198 0.13 -22.21 1.83
N TYR A 199 -0.07 -21.78 3.08
CA TYR A 199 -1.28 -22.16 3.85
C TYR A 199 -2.54 -21.49 3.32
N ASP A 200 -2.46 -20.20 2.98
CA ASP A 200 -3.59 -19.45 2.41
C ASP A 200 -3.93 -19.96 1.01
N THR A 201 -2.91 -20.26 0.22
CA THR A 201 -3.04 -20.86 -1.11
C THR A 201 -3.71 -22.24 -1.00
N ALA A 202 -3.22 -23.12 -0.13
CA ALA A 202 -3.82 -24.43 0.09
C ALA A 202 -5.28 -24.33 0.55
N ARG A 203 -5.58 -23.39 1.43
CA ARG A 203 -6.96 -23.12 1.89
C ARG A 203 -7.87 -22.67 0.73
N ALA A 204 -7.38 -21.81 -0.15
CA ALA A 204 -8.14 -21.35 -1.31
C ALA A 204 -8.48 -22.50 -2.27
N PHE A 205 -7.51 -23.38 -2.57
CA PHE A 205 -7.74 -24.56 -3.40
C PHE A 205 -8.71 -25.55 -2.77
N ARG A 206 -8.61 -25.81 -1.46
CA ARG A 206 -9.60 -26.68 -0.75
C ARG A 206 -11.02 -26.11 -0.86
N ARG A 207 -11.19 -24.81 -0.70
CA ARG A 207 -12.50 -24.14 -0.84
C ARG A 207 -13.06 -24.25 -2.27
N ALA A 208 -12.18 -24.29 -3.26
CA ALA A 208 -12.55 -24.48 -4.68
C ALA A 208 -12.77 -25.94 -5.07
N GLY A 209 -12.60 -26.90 -4.14
CA GLY A 209 -12.79 -28.34 -4.39
C GLY A 209 -11.53 -29.08 -4.87
N GLY A 210 -10.35 -28.47 -4.76
CA GLY A 210 -9.08 -29.10 -5.09
C GLY A 210 -8.46 -29.82 -3.86
N ASP A 211 -7.50 -30.70 -4.13
CA ASP A 211 -6.69 -31.41 -3.13
C ASP A 211 -5.25 -30.86 -3.12
N PRO A 212 -4.94 -29.84 -2.26
CA PRO A 212 -3.62 -29.22 -2.23
C PRO A 212 -2.63 -30.02 -1.39
N HIS A 213 -1.49 -30.31 -1.99
CA HIS A 213 -0.31 -30.94 -1.41
C HIS A 213 0.80 -29.92 -1.27
N VAL A 214 1.15 -29.57 -0.03
CA VAL A 214 2.24 -28.63 0.29
C VAL A 214 3.53 -29.42 0.42
N LEU A 215 4.52 -29.14 -0.45
CA LEU A 215 5.83 -29.79 -0.46
C LEU A 215 6.93 -28.80 -0.07
N VAL A 216 7.53 -28.97 1.10
CA VAL A 216 8.66 -28.14 1.55
C VAL A 216 9.94 -28.61 0.89
N LEU A 217 10.59 -27.69 0.15
CA LEU A 217 11.85 -27.95 -0.54
C LEU A 217 13.04 -27.61 0.38
N LYS A 218 13.87 -28.61 0.65
CA LYS A 218 15.04 -28.49 1.52
C LYS A 218 16.23 -28.00 0.72
N ASN A 219 16.98 -27.04 1.24
CA ASN A 219 18.13 -26.42 0.55
C ASN A 219 19.42 -26.36 1.39
N LEU A 220 19.48 -27.04 2.53
CA LEU A 220 20.62 -26.97 3.44
C LEU A 220 21.87 -27.68 2.89
N THR A 221 21.69 -28.71 2.08
CA THR A 221 22.80 -29.45 1.45
C THR A 221 22.45 -29.80 0.00
N PRO A 222 23.46 -30.08 -0.87
CA PRO A 222 23.20 -30.56 -2.22
C PRO A 222 22.34 -31.83 -2.26
N ALA A 223 22.52 -32.74 -1.30
CA ALA A 223 21.71 -33.95 -1.18
C ALA A 223 20.23 -33.63 -0.87
N ASN A 224 19.97 -32.65 -0.01
CA ASN A 224 18.61 -32.22 0.26
C ASN A 224 17.93 -31.58 -0.96
N VAL A 225 18.68 -30.85 -1.78
CA VAL A 225 18.16 -30.31 -3.04
C VAL A 225 17.79 -31.43 -4.01
N ALA A 226 18.66 -32.44 -4.17
CA ALA A 226 18.41 -33.60 -5.03
C ALA A 226 17.15 -34.38 -4.55
N GLU A 227 17.07 -34.69 -3.24
CA GLU A 227 15.90 -35.34 -2.63
C GLU A 227 14.61 -34.55 -2.88
N SER A 228 14.67 -33.21 -2.76
CA SER A 228 13.53 -32.35 -2.99
C SER A 228 13.12 -32.31 -4.46
N CYS A 229 14.08 -32.37 -5.39
CA CYS A 229 13.81 -32.49 -6.82
C CYS A 229 13.07 -33.79 -7.15
N GLU A 230 13.56 -34.92 -6.65
CA GLU A 230 12.91 -36.23 -6.86
C GLU A 230 11.49 -36.27 -6.27
N ALA A 231 11.31 -35.72 -5.08
CA ALA A 231 10.01 -35.61 -4.44
C ALA A 231 9.04 -34.76 -5.25
N LEU A 232 9.49 -33.61 -5.79
CA LEU A 232 8.66 -32.75 -6.61
C LEU A 232 8.27 -33.40 -7.93
N VAL A 233 9.19 -34.09 -8.61
CA VAL A 233 8.88 -34.86 -9.83
C VAL A 233 7.77 -35.87 -9.57
N LYS A 234 7.89 -36.65 -8.50
CA LYS A 234 6.87 -37.64 -8.13
C LYS A 234 5.51 -37.01 -7.86
N GLU A 235 5.47 -35.88 -7.16
CA GLU A 235 4.22 -35.14 -6.91
C GLU A 235 3.61 -34.57 -8.20
N LEU A 236 4.45 -34.08 -9.14
CA LEU A 236 4.00 -33.54 -10.42
C LEU A 236 3.40 -34.61 -11.35
N ASP A 237 3.93 -35.83 -11.33
CA ASP A 237 3.38 -36.95 -12.12
C ASP A 237 1.92 -37.28 -11.76
N GLU A 238 1.52 -36.98 -10.53
CA GLU A 238 0.16 -37.23 -10.03
C GLU A 238 -0.72 -35.97 -10.03
N ALA A 239 -0.15 -34.77 -10.24
CA ALA A 239 -0.85 -33.51 -10.12
C ALA A 239 -1.47 -33.03 -11.43
N GLN A 240 -2.50 -32.22 -11.34
CA GLN A 240 -3.11 -31.49 -12.44
C GLN A 240 -2.78 -30.00 -12.41
N ILE A 241 -2.37 -29.50 -11.26
CA ILE A 241 -2.06 -28.09 -11.06
C ILE A 241 -0.76 -27.98 -10.30
N LEU A 242 0.19 -27.18 -10.82
CA LEU A 242 1.35 -26.68 -10.11
C LEU A 242 1.07 -25.23 -9.70
N MET A 243 1.12 -24.94 -8.41
CA MET A 243 0.91 -23.58 -7.89
C MET A 243 2.16 -23.10 -7.16
N LEU A 244 2.81 -22.09 -7.72
CA LEU A 244 3.95 -21.42 -7.09
C LEU A 244 3.42 -20.29 -6.18
N PRO A 245 3.50 -20.43 -4.85
CA PRO A 245 3.00 -19.44 -3.93
C PRO A 245 3.92 -18.22 -3.88
N GLY A 246 3.37 -17.07 -3.47
CA GLY A 246 4.13 -15.87 -3.22
C GLY A 246 4.95 -15.90 -1.93
N GLY A 247 5.66 -14.82 -1.68
CA GLY A 247 6.49 -14.60 -0.49
C GLY A 247 7.80 -13.93 -0.82
N PHE A 248 8.55 -13.60 0.21
CA PHE A 248 9.86 -12.93 0.09
C PHE A 248 10.99 -13.94 -0.07
N SER A 249 10.91 -14.83 -1.05
CA SER A 249 11.87 -15.89 -1.28
C SER A 249 13.22 -15.37 -1.78
N GLY A 250 14.11 -15.06 -0.89
CA GLY A 250 15.46 -14.59 -1.19
C GLY A 250 15.58 -13.09 -1.39
N GLY A 251 14.58 -12.31 -1.02
CA GLY A 251 14.53 -10.86 -1.13
C GLY A 251 13.95 -10.35 -2.45
N ASP A 252 13.27 -9.23 -2.38
CA ASP A 252 12.73 -8.50 -3.55
C ASP A 252 13.79 -7.58 -4.16
N GLU A 253 15.04 -8.00 -4.10
CA GLU A 253 16.18 -7.32 -4.70
C GLU A 253 16.06 -7.31 -6.23
N PRO A 254 16.72 -6.38 -6.94
CA PRO A 254 16.67 -6.29 -8.41
C PRO A 254 16.94 -7.60 -9.13
N ASP A 255 17.76 -8.45 -8.54
CA ASP A 255 18.07 -9.79 -9.05
C ASP A 255 17.05 -10.87 -8.65
N GLY A 256 16.06 -10.50 -7.92
CA GLY A 256 14.82 -11.23 -7.72
C GLY A 256 14.84 -12.35 -6.70
N SER A 257 13.76 -12.41 -5.97
CA SER A 257 13.37 -13.52 -5.10
C SER A 257 13.24 -14.85 -5.85
N ALA A 258 13.05 -14.82 -7.14
CA ALA A 258 12.90 -15.99 -7.99
C ALA A 258 14.23 -16.68 -8.36
N LYS A 259 15.40 -16.16 -7.98
CA LYS A 259 16.70 -16.79 -8.35
C LYS A 259 16.79 -18.25 -7.94
N PHE A 260 16.47 -18.57 -6.69
CA PHE A 260 16.51 -19.93 -6.22
C PHE A 260 15.44 -20.79 -6.90
N ILE A 261 14.24 -20.28 -7.06
CA ILE A 261 13.15 -20.96 -7.78
C ILE A 261 13.58 -21.25 -9.23
N ALA A 262 14.10 -20.24 -9.94
CA ALA A 262 14.56 -20.38 -11.30
C ALA A 262 15.73 -21.36 -11.43
N ALA A 263 16.70 -21.32 -10.51
CA ALA A 263 17.82 -22.26 -10.49
C ALA A 263 17.36 -23.69 -10.20
N PHE A 264 16.40 -23.85 -9.29
CA PHE A 264 15.83 -25.15 -8.95
C PHE A 264 15.12 -25.78 -10.16
N PHE A 265 14.26 -25.03 -10.87
CA PHE A 265 13.58 -25.53 -12.08
C PHE A 265 14.47 -25.69 -13.30
N ARG A 266 15.67 -25.10 -13.31
CA ARG A 266 16.68 -25.33 -14.34
C ARG A 266 17.54 -26.58 -14.09
N ASN A 267 17.32 -27.28 -12.98
CA ASN A 267 18.03 -28.54 -12.73
C ASN A 267 17.67 -29.55 -13.82
N PRO A 268 18.67 -30.26 -14.45
CA PRO A 268 18.43 -31.22 -15.52
C PRO A 268 17.42 -32.32 -15.19
N THR A 269 17.35 -32.75 -13.93
CA THR A 269 16.38 -33.74 -13.45
C THR A 269 14.92 -33.27 -13.58
N GLN A 270 14.67 -31.95 -13.56
CA GLN A 270 13.34 -31.39 -13.68
C GLN A 270 12.99 -30.93 -15.09
N SER A 271 13.98 -30.58 -15.91
CA SER A 271 13.75 -30.17 -17.31
C SER A 271 13.18 -31.28 -18.19
N THR A 272 13.12 -32.49 -17.68
CA THR A 272 12.52 -33.66 -18.39
C THR A 272 11.03 -33.84 -18.09
N VAL A 273 10.49 -33.13 -17.07
CA VAL A 273 9.11 -33.28 -16.58
C VAL A 273 8.27 -32.02 -16.83
N CYS A 274 8.90 -30.86 -17.06
CA CYS A 274 8.28 -29.61 -17.48
C CYS A 274 8.64 -29.29 -18.92
#